data_d310afd9f4681ba27ff6cd9d5dfaafbc
#
_entry.id   d310afd9f4681ba27ff6cd9d5dfaafbc
#
_cell.length_a   1.000
_cell.length_b   1.000
_cell.length_c   1.000
_cell.angle_alpha   90.00
_cell.angle_beta   90.00
_cell.angle_gamma   90.00
#
_symmetry.space_group_name_H-M   'P 1'
#
loop_
_entity.id
_entity.type
_entity.pdbx_description
1 polymer ?
#
loop_
_entity_poly.entity_id
_entity_poly.type
_entity_poly.pdbx_seq_one_letter_code
_entity_poly.pdbx_strand_id
1 'polypeptide(L)'
;MSVTLGIDIGGSGIKGAPVDTLTGQLVGERRRIPTPEGAAPADVKAVVAELVRGFGLPGPVGVTFPGIVQRGRTLSAANVHKDWIGLDADTLLSEAVGQEVHLLNDADAAGLAEARFGAGAGQDGTVMVLTFGTGIGSALIHNGVLVPNTELGHLWLRDKHAETWASDRARERDDLNWKQWSKRACSYLQHLELLFSPELFIIGGGISKKADKWTPHLTLDRSRVVPAQLLNEAGIIGAAMQAALLAPPVQSSRAAAKKA
;
A
#
# COMPACT_ATOMS: atom_id res chain seq x y z
N MET A 1 -10.98 -14.07 16.31
CA MET A 1 -10.69 -12.81 15.61
C MET A 1 -9.20 -12.76 15.37
N SER A 2 -8.77 -12.50 14.17
CA SER A 2 -7.34 -12.35 13.84
C SER A 2 -7.03 -10.84 13.82
N VAL A 3 -6.68 -10.29 14.98
CA VAL A 3 -6.27 -8.89 15.08
C VAL A 3 -4.76 -8.82 14.88
N THR A 4 -4.33 -8.06 13.88
CA THR A 4 -2.92 -7.91 13.52
C THR A 4 -2.59 -6.42 13.43
N LEU A 5 -1.38 -6.05 13.87
CA LEU A 5 -0.92 -4.66 13.79
C LEU A 5 -0.44 -4.35 12.37
N GLY A 6 -1.01 -3.31 11.77
CA GLY A 6 -0.51 -2.72 10.54
C GLY A 6 0.14 -1.37 10.81
N ILE A 7 1.28 -1.11 10.15
CA ILE A 7 2.00 0.16 10.22
C ILE A 7 2.25 0.67 8.80
N ASP A 8 2.03 1.95 8.59
CA ASP A 8 2.25 2.64 7.32
C ASP A 8 3.35 3.69 7.47
N ILE A 9 4.50 3.47 6.83
CA ILE A 9 5.63 4.40 6.79
C ILE A 9 5.39 5.41 5.67
N GLY A 10 4.82 6.56 6.03
CA GLY A 10 4.60 7.66 5.09
C GLY A 10 5.63 8.79 5.21
N GLY A 11 5.78 9.59 4.17
CA GLY A 11 6.77 10.70 4.12
C GLY A 11 6.56 11.79 5.18
N SER A 12 5.34 11.98 5.71
CA SER A 12 5.04 13.00 6.72
C SER A 12 4.69 12.43 8.09
N GLY A 13 4.54 11.12 8.20
CA GLY A 13 4.17 10.46 9.46
C GLY A 13 4.05 8.95 9.30
N ILE A 14 4.52 8.26 10.31
CA ILE A 14 4.39 6.81 10.47
C ILE A 14 3.12 6.58 11.29
N LYS A 15 2.23 5.74 10.78
CA LYS A 15 0.91 5.51 11.36
C LYS A 15 0.73 4.03 11.62
N GLY A 16 -0.01 3.67 12.64
CA GLY A 16 -0.34 2.27 12.93
C GLY A 16 -1.70 2.14 13.55
N ALA A 17 -2.32 0.98 13.37
CA ALA A 17 -3.54 0.58 14.04
C ALA A 17 -3.67 -0.95 14.08
N PRO A 18 -4.36 -1.49 15.11
CA PRO A 18 -4.84 -2.86 15.09
C PRO A 18 -5.94 -3.04 14.04
N VAL A 19 -5.87 -4.10 13.27
CA VAL A 19 -6.82 -4.42 12.20
C VAL A 19 -7.39 -5.80 12.41
N ASP A 20 -8.71 -5.92 12.35
CA ASP A 20 -9.36 -7.23 12.17
C ASP A 20 -9.19 -7.65 10.70
N THR A 21 -8.31 -8.59 10.45
CA THR A 21 -7.94 -9.05 9.11
C THR A 21 -9.02 -9.89 8.41
N LEU A 22 -10.12 -10.21 9.09
CA LEU A 22 -11.28 -10.86 8.49
C LEU A 22 -12.25 -9.84 7.89
N THR A 23 -12.39 -8.68 8.52
CA THR A 23 -13.33 -7.63 8.12
C THR A 23 -12.67 -6.40 7.49
N GLY A 24 -11.35 -6.24 7.64
CA GLY A 24 -10.62 -5.06 7.21
C GLY A 24 -10.85 -3.82 8.07
N GLN A 25 -11.51 -3.96 9.22
CA GLN A 25 -11.82 -2.84 10.10
C GLN A 25 -10.70 -2.58 11.11
N LEU A 26 -10.43 -1.31 11.38
CA LEU A 26 -9.60 -0.93 12.49
C LEU A 26 -10.36 -1.20 13.81
N VAL A 27 -9.73 -1.95 14.72
CA VAL A 27 -10.33 -2.31 16.02
C VAL A 27 -9.78 -1.49 17.19
N GLY A 28 -9.16 -0.37 16.89
CA GLY A 28 -8.62 0.56 17.87
C GLY A 28 -8.28 1.91 17.25
N GLU A 29 -7.83 2.84 18.08
CA GLU A 29 -7.45 4.16 17.63
C GLU A 29 -6.18 4.09 16.77
N ARG A 30 -6.19 4.79 15.64
CA ARG A 30 -5.00 4.98 14.80
C ARG A 30 -4.06 5.98 15.45
N ARG A 31 -2.83 5.55 15.73
CA ARG A 31 -1.77 6.42 16.21
C ARG A 31 -0.89 6.91 15.07
N ARG A 32 -0.34 8.09 15.23
CA ARG A 32 0.57 8.71 14.27
C ARG A 32 1.73 9.38 15.00
N ILE A 33 2.96 9.09 14.57
CA ILE A 33 4.18 9.78 14.96
C ILE A 33 4.73 10.47 13.70
N PRO A 34 5.21 11.73 13.77
CA PRO A 34 5.86 12.37 12.65
C PRO A 34 7.04 11.53 12.12
N THR A 35 7.18 11.44 10.81
CA THR A 35 8.35 10.80 10.20
C THR A 35 9.59 11.63 10.55
N PRO A 36 10.66 11.03 11.07
CA PRO A 36 11.92 11.73 11.33
C PRO A 36 12.47 12.39 10.07
N GLU A 37 13.13 13.53 10.22
CA GLU A 37 13.77 14.22 9.12
C GLU A 37 14.80 13.31 8.43
N GLY A 38 14.79 13.27 7.10
CA GLY A 38 15.62 12.37 6.31
C GLY A 38 15.20 10.90 6.35
N ALA A 39 14.33 10.48 7.26
CA ALA A 39 13.79 9.12 7.37
C ALA A 39 14.86 8.03 7.29
N ALA A 40 15.97 8.19 8.04
CA ALA A 40 17.04 7.21 8.08
C ALA A 40 16.59 5.90 8.76
N PRO A 41 17.19 4.74 8.41
CA PRO A 41 16.78 3.44 8.97
C PRO A 41 16.76 3.39 10.50
N ALA A 42 17.76 3.98 11.17
CA ALA A 42 17.87 4.00 12.62
C ALA A 42 16.70 4.76 13.28
N ASP A 43 16.34 5.91 12.71
CA ASP A 43 15.32 6.78 13.27
C ASP A 43 13.92 6.21 13.01
N VAL A 44 13.65 5.74 11.80
CA VAL A 44 12.37 5.09 11.45
C VAL A 44 12.17 3.81 12.27
N LYS A 45 13.22 3.01 12.44
CA LYS A 45 13.21 1.83 13.31
C LYS A 45 12.77 2.16 14.74
N ALA A 46 13.30 3.25 15.31
CA ALA A 46 12.94 3.69 16.65
C ALA A 46 11.45 4.04 16.77
N VAL A 47 10.91 4.76 15.76
CA VAL A 47 9.49 5.15 15.70
C VAL A 47 8.59 3.91 15.53
N VAL A 48 8.95 2.98 14.66
CA VAL A 48 8.19 1.72 14.50
C VAL A 48 8.16 0.94 15.82
N ALA A 49 9.31 0.82 16.50
CA ALA A 49 9.39 0.14 17.80
C ALA A 49 8.57 0.86 18.89
N GLU A 50 8.51 2.18 18.87
CA GLU A 50 7.66 2.95 19.78
C GLU A 50 6.17 2.66 19.54
N LEU A 51 5.72 2.67 18.29
CA LEU A 51 4.33 2.35 17.94
C LEU A 51 3.96 0.93 18.35
N VAL A 52 4.79 -0.07 18.02
CA VAL A 52 4.53 -1.48 18.37
C VAL A 52 4.42 -1.66 19.87
N ARG A 53 5.37 -1.12 20.66
CA ARG A 53 5.28 -1.15 22.13
C ARG A 53 4.03 -0.45 22.67
N GLY A 54 3.68 0.70 22.04
CA GLY A 54 2.50 1.48 22.44
C GLY A 54 1.18 0.74 22.23
N PHE A 55 1.10 -0.13 21.22
CA PHE A 55 -0.09 -0.96 21.00
C PHE A 55 -0.07 -2.22 21.88
N GLY A 56 1.09 -2.79 22.18
CA GLY A 56 1.23 -3.96 23.03
C GLY A 56 0.54 -5.23 22.51
N LEU A 57 0.32 -5.31 21.20
CA LEU A 57 -0.31 -6.48 20.58
C LEU A 57 0.73 -7.57 20.31
N PRO A 58 0.47 -8.82 20.69
CA PRO A 58 1.31 -9.95 20.34
C PRO A 58 1.07 -10.38 18.88
N GLY A 59 2.06 -11.03 18.29
CA GLY A 59 1.97 -11.63 16.95
C GLY A 59 2.76 -10.84 15.91
N PRO A 60 2.62 -11.19 14.62
CA PRO A 60 3.36 -10.55 13.56
C PRO A 60 2.87 -9.12 13.31
N VAL A 61 3.76 -8.28 12.80
CA VAL A 61 3.48 -6.88 12.45
C VAL A 61 3.69 -6.68 10.96
N GLY A 62 2.69 -6.14 10.28
CA GLY A 62 2.82 -5.72 8.88
C GLY A 62 3.28 -4.26 8.80
N VAL A 63 4.23 -3.99 7.91
CA VAL A 63 4.77 -2.64 7.74
C VAL A 63 4.84 -2.27 6.27
N THR A 64 4.26 -1.12 5.86
CA THR A 64 4.49 -0.63 4.50
C THR A 64 5.81 0.12 4.39
N PHE A 65 6.39 0.08 3.21
CA PHE A 65 7.59 0.82 2.89
C PHE A 65 7.44 1.54 1.53
N PRO A 66 7.84 2.80 1.42
CA PRO A 66 7.75 3.56 0.16
C PRO A 66 8.89 3.19 -0.78
N GLY A 67 8.81 2.03 -1.39
CA GLY A 67 9.81 1.50 -2.30
C GLY A 67 9.62 0.00 -2.55
N ILE A 68 10.44 -0.55 -3.44
CA ILE A 68 10.44 -1.98 -3.79
C ILE A 68 10.91 -2.80 -2.60
N VAL A 69 10.11 -3.79 -2.19
CA VAL A 69 10.45 -4.75 -1.14
C VAL A 69 10.41 -6.16 -1.71
N GLN A 70 11.54 -6.84 -1.69
CA GLN A 70 11.63 -8.21 -2.18
C GLN A 70 12.24 -9.11 -1.10
N ARG A 71 11.48 -10.08 -0.61
CA ARG A 71 11.87 -11.02 0.44
C ARG A 71 12.46 -10.30 1.67
N GLY A 72 11.75 -9.30 2.17
CA GLY A 72 12.17 -8.51 3.33
C GLY A 72 13.28 -7.48 3.07
N ARG A 73 13.83 -7.43 1.85
CA ARG A 73 14.87 -6.47 1.47
C ARG A 73 14.29 -5.30 0.71
N THR A 74 14.71 -4.11 1.08
CA THR A 74 14.39 -2.87 0.36
C THR A 74 15.37 -2.68 -0.79
N LEU A 75 14.86 -2.58 -2.03
CA LEU A 75 15.66 -2.45 -3.24
C LEU A 75 15.65 -1.04 -3.83
N SER A 76 14.68 -0.23 -3.44
CA SER A 76 14.61 1.19 -3.78
C SER A 76 14.16 1.99 -2.57
N ALA A 77 14.25 3.32 -2.62
CA ALA A 77 13.84 4.21 -1.54
C ALA A 77 13.28 5.50 -2.15
N ALA A 78 11.97 5.67 -2.08
CA ALA A 78 11.28 6.88 -2.50
C ALA A 78 10.92 7.72 -1.26
N ASN A 79 11.36 8.97 -1.22
CA ASN A 79 11.08 9.91 -0.13
C ASN A 79 11.58 9.49 1.28
N VAL A 80 12.52 8.55 1.34
CA VAL A 80 13.24 8.11 2.55
C VAL A 80 14.74 8.05 2.27
N HIS A 81 15.56 7.90 3.30
CA HIS A 81 17.01 7.90 3.17
C HIS A 81 17.52 6.76 2.27
N LYS A 82 18.59 7.02 1.50
CA LYS A 82 19.15 6.02 0.56
C LYS A 82 19.79 4.82 1.26
N ASP A 83 20.14 4.94 2.52
CA ASP A 83 20.69 3.84 3.34
C ASP A 83 19.70 2.68 3.53
N TRP A 84 18.44 2.87 3.19
CA TRP A 84 17.49 1.75 3.10
C TRP A 84 17.80 0.77 1.98
N ILE A 85 18.44 1.22 0.89
CA ILE A 85 18.66 0.38 -0.29
C ILE A 85 19.61 -0.77 0.02
N GLY A 86 19.13 -2.00 -0.15
CA GLY A 86 19.88 -3.23 0.10
C GLY A 86 19.77 -3.76 1.54
N LEU A 87 19.09 -3.04 2.46
CA LEU A 87 18.89 -3.53 3.82
C LEU A 87 17.93 -4.72 3.86
N ASP A 88 18.21 -5.65 4.76
CA ASP A 88 17.25 -6.64 5.25
C ASP A 88 16.36 -5.95 6.30
N ALA A 89 15.30 -5.33 5.80
CA ALA A 89 14.45 -4.48 6.62
C ALA A 89 13.49 -5.29 7.50
N ASP A 90 13.07 -6.48 7.08
CA ASP A 90 12.30 -7.40 7.92
C ASP A 90 13.10 -7.76 9.17
N THR A 91 14.36 -8.19 9.02
CA THR A 91 15.23 -8.51 10.14
C THR A 91 15.50 -7.29 11.02
N LEU A 92 15.85 -6.15 10.40
CA LEU A 92 16.14 -4.90 11.13
C LEU A 92 15.00 -4.46 12.03
N LEU A 93 13.77 -4.52 11.53
CA LEU A 93 12.59 -4.12 12.30
C LEU A 93 12.16 -5.20 13.29
N SER A 94 12.24 -6.48 12.93
CA SER A 94 11.91 -7.58 13.83
C SER A 94 12.78 -7.57 15.11
N GLU A 95 14.08 -7.37 14.95
CA GLU A 95 15.00 -7.21 16.09
C GLU A 95 14.64 -6.01 16.99
N ALA A 96 14.21 -4.90 16.39
CA ALA A 96 13.88 -3.69 17.13
C ALA A 96 12.58 -3.80 17.91
N VAL A 97 11.60 -4.56 17.41
CA VAL A 97 10.28 -4.71 18.05
C VAL A 97 10.14 -5.98 18.87
N GLY A 98 11.03 -6.97 18.67
CA GLY A 98 10.97 -8.28 19.34
C GLY A 98 9.82 -9.16 18.85
N GLN A 99 9.32 -8.91 17.66
CA GLN A 99 8.24 -9.66 17.01
C GLN A 99 8.58 -9.81 15.52
N GLU A 100 7.98 -10.79 14.84
CA GLU A 100 8.14 -10.96 13.41
C GLU A 100 7.52 -9.78 12.65
N VAL A 101 8.30 -9.16 11.76
CA VAL A 101 7.86 -8.03 10.92
C VAL A 101 7.91 -8.47 9.46
N HIS A 102 6.87 -8.11 8.72
CA HIS A 102 6.78 -8.33 7.28
C HIS A 102 6.57 -7.01 6.56
N LEU A 103 7.55 -6.63 5.73
CA LEU A 103 7.45 -5.45 4.90
C LEU A 103 6.80 -5.77 3.55
N LEU A 104 6.09 -4.77 3.04
CA LEU A 104 5.65 -4.73 1.64
C LEU A 104 5.64 -3.30 1.12
N ASN A 105 5.59 -3.15 -0.20
CA ASN A 105 5.44 -1.85 -0.82
C ASN A 105 4.12 -1.18 -0.40
N ASP A 106 4.09 0.14 -0.27
CA ASP A 106 2.92 0.92 0.20
C ASP A 106 1.73 0.86 -0.79
N ALA A 107 2.01 0.89 -2.09
CA ALA A 107 0.96 0.74 -3.10
C ALA A 107 0.43 -0.70 -3.16
N ASP A 108 1.29 -1.70 -2.99
CA ASP A 108 0.89 -3.11 -2.89
C ASP A 108 -0.03 -3.35 -1.70
N ALA A 109 0.30 -2.78 -0.54
CA ALA A 109 -0.54 -2.84 0.65
C ALA A 109 -1.92 -2.21 0.39
N ALA A 110 -1.94 -0.99 -0.16
CA ALA A 110 -3.19 -0.33 -0.49
C ALA A 110 -4.00 -1.15 -1.51
N GLY A 111 -3.33 -1.76 -2.47
CA GLY A 111 -3.95 -2.64 -3.47
C GLY A 111 -4.61 -3.86 -2.86
N LEU A 112 -3.90 -4.59 -1.98
CA LEU A 112 -4.45 -5.74 -1.27
C LEU A 112 -5.71 -5.38 -0.46
N ALA A 113 -5.64 -4.26 0.28
CA ALA A 113 -6.77 -3.81 1.08
C ALA A 113 -7.98 -3.43 0.23
N GLU A 114 -7.78 -2.62 -0.82
CA GLU A 114 -8.86 -2.19 -1.73
C GLU A 114 -9.48 -3.36 -2.50
N ALA A 115 -8.67 -4.33 -2.94
CA ALA A 115 -9.17 -5.51 -3.64
C ALA A 115 -10.00 -6.42 -2.72
N ARG A 116 -9.67 -6.49 -1.43
CA ARG A 116 -10.35 -7.38 -0.48
C ARG A 116 -11.54 -6.73 0.21
N PHE A 117 -11.41 -5.48 0.67
CA PHE A 117 -12.37 -4.82 1.56
C PHE A 117 -12.88 -3.48 1.02
N GLY A 118 -12.28 -2.95 -0.02
CA GLY A 118 -12.63 -1.66 -0.60
C GLY A 118 -13.39 -1.76 -1.92
N ALA A 119 -13.06 -0.86 -2.83
CA ALA A 119 -13.72 -0.72 -4.12
C ALA A 119 -13.62 -1.94 -5.04
N GLY A 120 -12.68 -2.86 -4.78
CA GLY A 120 -12.47 -4.11 -5.50
C GLY A 120 -13.09 -5.34 -4.86
N ALA A 121 -13.81 -5.19 -3.74
CA ALA A 121 -14.39 -6.33 -3.03
C ALA A 121 -15.36 -7.13 -3.91
N GLY A 122 -15.13 -8.44 -4.03
CA GLY A 122 -15.94 -9.32 -4.87
C GLY A 122 -15.68 -9.19 -6.38
N GLN A 123 -14.67 -8.43 -6.81
CA GLN A 123 -14.29 -8.36 -8.21
C GLN A 123 -13.38 -9.53 -8.59
N ASP A 124 -13.82 -10.34 -9.54
CA ASP A 124 -13.00 -11.35 -10.19
C ASP A 124 -12.13 -10.74 -11.31
N GLY A 125 -11.12 -11.49 -11.74
CA GLY A 125 -10.22 -11.10 -12.83
C GLY A 125 -9.10 -10.18 -12.36
N THR A 126 -8.70 -9.27 -13.24
CA THR A 126 -7.57 -8.37 -13.00
C THR A 126 -8.03 -7.01 -12.49
N VAL A 127 -7.54 -6.64 -11.33
CA VAL A 127 -7.76 -5.33 -10.69
C VAL A 127 -6.42 -4.59 -10.62
N MET A 128 -6.41 -3.35 -11.07
CA MET A 128 -5.28 -2.46 -10.92
C MET A 128 -5.61 -1.33 -9.95
N VAL A 129 -4.83 -1.19 -8.88
CA VAL A 129 -4.94 -0.07 -7.95
C VAL A 129 -3.80 0.89 -8.25
N LEU A 130 -4.15 2.15 -8.52
CA LEU A 130 -3.19 3.20 -8.87
C LEU A 130 -3.32 4.36 -7.89
N THR A 131 -2.25 4.67 -7.16
CA THR A 131 -2.23 5.76 -6.19
C THR A 131 -1.56 6.99 -6.78
N PHE A 132 -2.34 8.05 -7.01
CA PHE A 132 -1.82 9.31 -7.55
C PHE A 132 -1.50 10.28 -6.40
N GLY A 133 -0.22 10.59 -6.26
CA GLY A 133 0.31 11.49 -5.25
C GLY A 133 1.54 12.25 -5.77
N THR A 134 2.65 12.20 -5.04
CA THR A 134 3.96 12.71 -5.49
C THR A 134 4.42 12.00 -6.77
N GLY A 135 4.25 10.68 -6.81
CA GLY A 135 4.41 9.83 -7.97
C GLY A 135 3.11 9.10 -8.31
N ILE A 136 3.23 7.95 -8.98
CA ILE A 136 2.13 7.01 -9.21
C ILE A 136 2.58 5.65 -8.71
N GLY A 137 2.04 5.22 -7.57
CA GLY A 137 2.16 3.85 -7.10
C GLY A 137 1.16 2.94 -7.81
N SER A 138 1.50 1.66 -7.96
CA SER A 138 0.65 0.69 -8.62
C SER A 138 0.66 -0.65 -7.91
N ALA A 139 -0.49 -1.30 -7.84
CA ALA A 139 -0.63 -2.70 -7.45
C ALA A 139 -1.46 -3.44 -8.47
N LEU A 140 -1.01 -4.63 -8.85
CA LEU A 140 -1.69 -5.53 -9.78
C LEU A 140 -2.19 -6.75 -9.02
N ILE A 141 -3.49 -6.98 -9.06
CA ILE A 141 -4.14 -8.10 -8.39
C ILE A 141 -4.90 -8.92 -9.43
N HIS A 142 -4.70 -10.23 -9.44
CA HIS A 142 -5.46 -11.14 -10.28
C HIS A 142 -6.13 -12.21 -9.42
N ASN A 143 -7.47 -12.25 -9.46
CA ASN A 143 -8.27 -13.16 -8.64
C ASN A 143 -7.89 -13.13 -7.15
N GLY A 144 -7.68 -11.93 -6.60
CA GLY A 144 -7.30 -11.71 -5.19
C GLY A 144 -5.83 -11.96 -4.86
N VAL A 145 -4.99 -12.35 -5.84
CA VAL A 145 -3.55 -12.60 -5.66
C VAL A 145 -2.76 -11.39 -6.15
N LEU A 146 -1.92 -10.83 -5.30
CA LEU A 146 -1.03 -9.72 -5.63
C LEU A 146 0.14 -10.18 -6.49
N VAL A 147 0.42 -9.43 -7.56
CA VAL A 147 1.70 -9.44 -8.28
C VAL A 147 2.55 -8.30 -7.69
N PRO A 148 3.51 -8.59 -6.81
CA PRO A 148 4.15 -7.56 -6.00
C PRO A 148 5.12 -6.68 -6.79
N ASN A 149 5.31 -5.45 -6.29
CA ASN A 149 6.29 -4.49 -6.78
C ASN A 149 6.12 -4.12 -8.26
N THR A 150 4.92 -3.90 -8.71
CA THR A 150 4.67 -3.36 -10.03
C THR A 150 4.89 -1.85 -10.02
N GLU A 151 5.92 -1.38 -10.67
CA GLU A 151 6.32 0.04 -10.70
C GLU A 151 5.81 0.72 -11.99
N LEU A 152 4.50 0.60 -12.26
CA LEU A 152 3.90 1.09 -13.52
C LEU A 152 3.88 2.61 -13.65
N GLY A 153 4.09 3.35 -12.56
CA GLY A 153 4.34 4.79 -12.59
C GLY A 153 5.61 5.15 -13.36
N HIS A 154 6.57 4.24 -13.42
CA HIS A 154 7.82 4.39 -14.17
C HIS A 154 7.71 3.96 -15.64
N LEU A 155 6.56 3.52 -16.09
CA LEU A 155 6.32 3.20 -17.51
C LEU A 155 6.62 4.42 -18.37
N TRP A 156 7.39 4.21 -19.45
CA TRP A 156 7.67 5.27 -20.43
C TRP A 156 6.44 5.56 -21.27
N LEU A 157 5.97 6.80 -21.20
CA LEU A 157 4.84 7.29 -21.96
C LEU A 157 5.18 8.69 -22.47
N ARG A 158 5.13 8.90 -23.80
CA ARG A 158 5.47 10.18 -24.42
C ARG A 158 6.85 10.71 -24.00
N ASP A 159 7.88 9.87 -24.09
CA ASP A 159 9.29 10.19 -23.81
C ASP A 159 9.59 10.59 -22.36
N LYS A 160 8.74 10.20 -21.41
CA LYS A 160 8.95 10.40 -19.97
C LYS A 160 8.25 9.33 -19.12
N HIS A 161 8.62 9.22 -17.87
CA HIS A 161 7.89 8.36 -16.93
C HIS A 161 6.45 8.88 -16.75
N ALA A 162 5.49 7.95 -16.71
CA ALA A 162 4.07 8.28 -16.58
C ALA A 162 3.81 9.16 -15.35
N GLU A 163 4.45 8.87 -14.22
CA GLU A 163 4.28 9.65 -12.99
C GLU A 163 4.77 11.10 -13.11
N THR A 164 5.83 11.38 -13.89
CA THR A 164 6.31 12.75 -14.10
C THR A 164 5.36 13.58 -14.93
N TRP A 165 4.40 12.95 -15.58
CA TRP A 165 3.42 13.58 -16.47
C TRP A 165 2.00 13.58 -15.94
N ALA A 166 1.56 12.51 -15.24
CA ALA A 166 0.17 12.29 -14.87
C ALA A 166 -0.08 12.21 -13.35
N SER A 167 0.95 12.26 -12.48
CA SER A 167 0.74 12.28 -11.02
C SER A 167 -0.04 13.53 -10.55
N ASP A 168 -0.53 13.54 -9.32
CA ASP A 168 -1.16 14.74 -8.73
C ASP A 168 -0.13 15.88 -8.59
N ARG A 169 1.12 15.55 -8.21
CA ARG A 169 2.21 16.52 -8.20
C ARG A 169 2.47 17.13 -9.58
N ALA A 170 2.36 16.34 -10.66
CA ALA A 170 2.47 16.87 -12.02
C ALA A 170 1.30 17.79 -12.36
N ARG A 171 0.08 17.48 -11.88
CA ARG A 171 -1.08 18.37 -12.03
C ARG A 171 -0.81 19.74 -11.37
N GLU A 172 -0.32 19.74 -10.14
CA GLU A 172 -0.03 20.97 -9.39
C GLU A 172 1.13 21.76 -10.02
N ARG A 173 2.23 21.11 -10.34
CA ARG A 173 3.40 21.72 -10.96
C ARG A 173 3.06 22.42 -12.27
N ASP A 174 2.22 21.80 -13.10
CA ASP A 174 1.87 22.28 -14.43
C ASP A 174 0.57 23.12 -14.43
N ASP A 175 0.05 23.46 -13.25
CA ASP A 175 -1.18 24.23 -13.00
C ASP A 175 -2.39 23.71 -13.82
N LEU A 176 -2.56 22.39 -13.86
CA LEU A 176 -3.63 21.78 -14.64
C LEU A 176 -4.95 21.80 -13.87
N ASN A 177 -6.01 22.25 -14.52
CA ASN A 177 -7.35 21.96 -14.01
C ASN A 177 -7.70 20.47 -14.15
N TRP A 178 -8.76 20.02 -13.49
CA TRP A 178 -9.11 18.60 -13.44
C TRP A 178 -9.39 18.00 -14.82
N LYS A 179 -10.03 18.73 -15.72
CA LYS A 179 -10.28 18.27 -17.10
C LYS A 179 -8.97 18.06 -17.89
N GLN A 180 -8.01 18.95 -17.72
CA GLN A 180 -6.70 18.85 -18.39
C GLN A 180 -5.88 17.68 -17.80
N TRP A 181 -5.89 17.55 -16.47
CA TRP A 181 -5.22 16.43 -15.80
C TRP A 181 -5.85 15.09 -16.19
N SER A 182 -7.18 15.00 -16.21
CA SER A 182 -7.89 13.76 -16.59
C SER A 182 -7.54 13.29 -18.00
N LYS A 183 -7.24 14.20 -18.94
CA LYS A 183 -6.74 13.80 -20.27
C LYS A 183 -5.40 13.06 -20.19
N ARG A 184 -4.50 13.51 -19.28
CA ARG A 184 -3.22 12.83 -19.05
C ARG A 184 -3.44 11.47 -18.37
N ALA A 185 -4.21 11.45 -17.31
CA ALA A 185 -4.57 10.23 -16.60
C ALA A 185 -5.25 9.22 -17.53
N CYS A 186 -6.21 9.67 -18.36
CA CYS A 186 -6.89 8.83 -19.33
C CYS A 186 -5.91 8.18 -20.33
N SER A 187 -4.97 8.94 -20.87
CA SER A 187 -3.95 8.38 -21.79
C SER A 187 -3.08 7.33 -21.09
N TYR A 188 -2.76 7.50 -19.81
CA TYR A 188 -2.03 6.53 -19.03
C TYR A 188 -2.86 5.27 -18.77
N LEU A 189 -4.11 5.42 -18.33
CA LEU A 189 -5.04 4.31 -18.10
C LEU A 189 -5.32 3.52 -19.39
N GLN A 190 -5.53 4.18 -20.52
CA GLN A 190 -5.70 3.54 -21.82
C GLN A 190 -4.49 2.71 -22.23
N HIS A 191 -3.28 3.20 -21.92
CA HIS A 191 -2.06 2.44 -22.19
C HIS A 191 -1.96 1.19 -21.30
N LEU A 192 -2.31 1.29 -20.02
CA LEU A 192 -2.41 0.15 -19.12
C LEU A 192 -3.53 -0.81 -19.52
N GLU A 193 -4.67 -0.30 -19.98
CA GLU A 193 -5.76 -1.12 -20.51
C GLU A 193 -5.32 -1.92 -21.72
N LEU A 194 -4.53 -1.32 -22.61
CA LEU A 194 -3.97 -2.01 -23.78
C LEU A 194 -3.03 -3.15 -23.36
N LEU A 195 -2.20 -2.94 -22.35
CA LEU A 195 -1.17 -3.90 -21.93
C LEU A 195 -1.71 -5.04 -21.06
N PHE A 196 -2.68 -4.75 -20.18
CA PHE A 196 -3.10 -5.67 -19.12
C PHE A 196 -4.57 -6.06 -19.20
N SER A 197 -5.39 -5.31 -19.92
CA SER A 197 -6.86 -5.50 -20.03
C SER A 197 -7.54 -5.77 -18.68
N PRO A 198 -7.33 -4.91 -17.65
CA PRO A 198 -7.96 -5.14 -16.35
C PRO A 198 -9.47 -4.93 -16.43
N GLU A 199 -10.22 -5.65 -15.61
CA GLU A 199 -11.65 -5.43 -15.44
C GLU A 199 -11.94 -4.13 -14.66
N LEU A 200 -11.01 -3.76 -13.76
CA LEU A 200 -11.21 -2.64 -12.86
C LEU A 200 -9.92 -1.87 -12.58
N PHE A 201 -9.98 -0.55 -12.74
CA PHE A 201 -9.02 0.40 -12.15
C PHE A 201 -9.61 1.02 -10.89
N ILE A 202 -8.86 0.98 -9.79
CA ILE A 202 -9.18 1.67 -8.55
C ILE A 202 -8.18 2.82 -8.39
N ILE A 203 -8.69 4.04 -8.31
CA ILE A 203 -7.87 5.25 -8.27
C ILE A 203 -7.78 5.77 -6.83
N GLY A 204 -6.61 5.60 -6.24
CA GLY A 204 -6.25 6.01 -4.88
C GLY A 204 -5.36 7.25 -4.83
N GLY A 205 -4.82 7.51 -3.64
CA GLY A 205 -4.03 8.71 -3.35
C GLY A 205 -4.90 9.92 -3.03
N GLY A 206 -4.28 11.10 -2.96
CA GLY A 206 -4.97 12.34 -2.55
C GLY A 206 -6.15 12.73 -3.43
N ILE A 207 -6.10 12.35 -4.70
CA ILE A 207 -7.14 12.68 -5.69
C ILE A 207 -8.44 11.89 -5.53
N SER A 208 -8.42 10.74 -4.85
CA SER A 208 -9.63 9.93 -4.65
C SER A 208 -10.76 10.70 -3.97
N LYS A 209 -10.44 11.63 -3.07
CA LYS A 209 -11.39 12.51 -2.40
C LYS A 209 -12.06 13.54 -3.30
N LYS A 210 -11.60 13.67 -4.56
CA LYS A 210 -12.11 14.61 -5.56
C LYS A 210 -12.57 13.89 -6.82
N ALA A 211 -13.07 12.65 -6.65
CA ALA A 211 -13.47 11.78 -7.74
C ALA A 211 -14.52 12.41 -8.67
N ASP A 212 -15.45 13.17 -8.11
CA ASP A 212 -16.45 13.96 -8.82
C ASP A 212 -15.87 14.90 -9.90
N LYS A 213 -14.63 15.37 -9.70
CA LYS A 213 -13.96 16.32 -10.59
C LYS A 213 -13.23 15.70 -11.78
N TRP A 214 -12.82 14.44 -11.66
CA TRP A 214 -12.02 13.79 -12.70
C TRP A 214 -12.72 12.59 -13.36
N THR A 215 -13.55 11.84 -12.65
CA THR A 215 -14.24 10.65 -13.19
C THR A 215 -15.05 10.95 -14.46
N PRO A 216 -15.80 12.06 -14.56
CA PRO A 216 -16.60 12.36 -15.76
C PRO A 216 -15.77 12.60 -17.03
N HIS A 217 -14.46 12.73 -16.89
CA HIS A 217 -13.55 13.03 -18.00
C HIS A 217 -12.68 11.83 -18.40
N LEU A 218 -12.87 10.67 -17.76
CA LEU A 218 -12.18 9.45 -18.14
C LEU A 218 -13.04 8.63 -19.12
N THR A 219 -12.39 8.12 -20.16
CA THR A 219 -13.03 7.24 -21.14
C THR A 219 -12.08 6.09 -21.44
N LEU A 220 -12.49 4.88 -21.10
CA LEU A 220 -11.82 3.62 -21.38
C LEU A 220 -12.73 2.75 -22.24
N ASP A 221 -12.14 1.81 -22.96
CA ASP A 221 -12.89 0.97 -23.89
C ASP A 221 -13.56 -0.22 -23.21
N ARG A 222 -12.90 -0.79 -22.18
CA ARG A 222 -13.30 -2.05 -21.54
C ARG A 222 -13.34 -1.99 -20.03
N SER A 223 -12.37 -1.33 -19.44
CA SER A 223 -12.19 -1.32 -17.99
C SER A 223 -13.09 -0.32 -17.28
N ARG A 224 -13.59 -0.69 -16.11
CA ARG A 224 -14.26 0.26 -15.22
C ARG A 224 -13.23 1.03 -14.41
N VAL A 225 -13.56 2.28 -14.05
CA VAL A 225 -12.73 3.12 -13.17
C VAL A 225 -13.56 3.57 -11.99
N VAL A 226 -13.06 3.35 -10.78
CA VAL A 226 -13.71 3.77 -9.54
C VAL A 226 -12.69 4.42 -8.59
N PRO A 227 -13.12 5.33 -7.70
CA PRO A 227 -12.25 5.83 -6.65
C PRO A 227 -12.04 4.78 -5.55
N ALA A 228 -10.87 4.83 -4.91
CA ALA A 228 -10.53 4.04 -3.73
C ALA A 228 -11.46 4.41 -2.55
N GLN A 229 -11.82 3.43 -1.73
CA GLN A 229 -12.75 3.57 -0.60
C GLN A 229 -12.05 3.63 0.75
N LEU A 230 -10.96 2.89 0.94
CA LEU A 230 -10.27 2.78 2.24
C LEU A 230 -9.32 3.97 2.52
N LEU A 231 -9.05 4.78 1.51
CA LEU A 231 -8.32 6.04 1.66
C LEU A 231 -6.99 5.91 2.45
N ASN A 232 -6.89 6.66 3.56
CA ASN A 232 -5.69 6.72 4.41
C ASN A 232 -5.49 5.48 5.30
N GLU A 233 -6.39 4.53 5.27
CA GLU A 233 -6.33 3.29 6.06
C GLU A 233 -5.85 2.10 5.23
N ALA A 234 -5.91 2.21 3.91
CA ALA A 234 -5.58 1.12 2.99
C ALA A 234 -4.19 0.51 3.24
N GLY A 235 -3.15 1.34 3.41
CA GLY A 235 -1.79 0.87 3.69
C GLY A 235 -1.71 0.08 5.01
N ILE A 236 -2.33 0.59 6.08
CA ILE A 236 -2.37 -0.07 7.40
C ILE A 236 -3.10 -1.42 7.30
N ILE A 237 -4.26 -1.44 6.64
CA ILE A 237 -5.07 -2.64 6.48
C ILE A 237 -4.32 -3.70 5.66
N GLY A 238 -3.75 -3.31 4.52
CA GLY A 238 -3.00 -4.22 3.65
C GLY A 238 -1.74 -4.77 4.31
N ALA A 239 -1.02 -3.95 5.08
CA ALA A 239 0.13 -4.39 5.86
C ALA A 239 -0.27 -5.46 6.89
N ALA A 240 -1.31 -5.21 7.67
CA ALA A 240 -1.82 -6.17 8.65
C ALA A 240 -2.27 -7.49 7.99
N MET A 241 -2.96 -7.40 6.83
CA MET A 241 -3.35 -8.58 6.05
C MET A 241 -2.15 -9.41 5.63
N GLN A 242 -1.12 -8.78 5.08
CA GLN A 242 0.09 -9.47 4.63
C GLN A 242 0.79 -10.20 5.78
N ALA A 243 0.94 -9.55 6.93
CA ALA A 243 1.53 -10.17 8.11
C ALA A 243 0.70 -11.36 8.62
N ALA A 244 -0.62 -11.24 8.63
CA ALA A 244 -1.50 -12.33 9.03
C ALA A 244 -1.44 -13.54 8.07
N LEU A 245 -1.23 -13.30 6.76
CA LEU A 245 -1.10 -14.37 5.77
C LEU A 245 0.23 -15.12 5.86
N LEU A 246 1.30 -14.42 6.23
CA LEU A 246 2.65 -15.00 6.36
C LEU A 246 2.90 -15.63 7.74
N ALA A 247 2.07 -15.31 8.73
CA ALA A 247 2.18 -15.90 10.06
C ALA A 247 2.10 -17.43 10.00
N PRO A 248 2.99 -18.13 10.72
CA PRO A 248 2.87 -19.58 10.82
C PRO A 248 1.52 -19.96 11.44
N PRO A 249 0.89 -21.05 10.98
CA PRO A 249 -0.39 -21.48 11.52
C PRO A 249 -0.28 -21.69 13.04
N VAL A 250 -1.18 -21.05 13.79
CA VAL A 250 -1.24 -21.24 15.25
C VAL A 250 -1.43 -22.72 15.53
N GLN A 251 -0.40 -23.39 16.03
CA GLN A 251 -0.51 -24.78 16.48
C GLN A 251 -1.55 -24.80 17.62
N SER A 252 -2.75 -25.31 17.32
CA SER A 252 -3.74 -25.53 18.36
C SER A 252 -3.16 -26.52 19.37
N SER A 253 -2.91 -26.07 20.61
CA SER A 253 -2.49 -26.89 21.75
C SER A 253 -3.64 -27.81 22.17
N ARG A 254 -4.04 -28.73 21.27
CA ARG A 254 -4.96 -29.85 21.55
C ARG A 254 -4.20 -31.18 21.59
N ALA A 255 -3.24 -31.28 22.48
CA ALA A 255 -2.62 -32.59 22.74
C ALA A 255 -2.04 -32.70 24.19
N ALA A 256 -2.81 -32.31 25.20
CA ALA A 256 -2.42 -32.59 26.57
C ALA A 256 -3.63 -32.94 27.48
N ALA A 257 -4.60 -33.70 26.96
CA ALA A 257 -5.69 -34.21 27.80
C ALA A 257 -6.14 -35.59 27.32
N LYS A 258 -5.21 -36.58 27.32
CA LYS A 258 -5.54 -38.00 27.31
C LYS A 258 -4.34 -38.77 27.83
N LYS A 259 -4.16 -38.78 29.16
CA LYS A 259 -3.56 -39.85 29.95
C LYS A 259 -3.70 -39.47 31.44
N ALA A 260 -4.79 -39.78 32.04
CA ALA A 260 -4.98 -40.08 33.41
C ALA A 260 -6.13 -41.10 33.55
#